data_872c2c891104f3b4609812d99994a147
#
_entry.id   872c2c891104f3b4609812d99994a147
#
_cell.length_a   1.000
_cell.length_b   1.000
_cell.length_c   1.000
_cell.angle_alpha   90.00
_cell.angle_beta   90.00
_cell.angle_gamma   90.00
#
_symmetry.space_group_name_H-M   'P 1'
#
loop_
_entity.id
_entity.type
_entity.pdbx_description
1 polymer ?
#
loop_
_entity_poly.entity_id
_entity_poly.type
_entity_poly.pdbx_seq_one_letter_code
_entity_poly.pdbx_strand_id
1 'polypeptide(L)'
;MQREYHRWWSKDLNRDMELLCFGHAGTKVLVFPTSQGRFFEYEDNGMVGNLADRIDSGQLQLYCVDSVDGESWYNKHAHPYWRVQRHMQYERYIVDDVLALMWKKNQTPRLIATGCSFGAYQAANFGFRHPDAVTGIVTMGGAFDMKDFVDGWYSEDFYFNNPPDYLANCTDPWKYNHIRTVLATGEWDMCWEKNERFATILRNKGIRHELYVWGDRSFHDWPWWKPMARMYLE
;
A
#
# COMPACT_ATOMS: atom_id res chain seq x y z
N MET A 1 -24.28 -1.18 2.60
CA MET A 1 -22.87 -1.33 2.99
C MET A 1 -22.64 -0.74 4.38
N GLN A 2 -22.07 -1.50 5.30
CA GLN A 2 -21.66 -1.00 6.61
C GLN A 2 -20.46 -0.07 6.41
N ARG A 3 -20.53 1.15 6.95
CA ARG A 3 -19.48 2.17 6.92
C ARG A 3 -19.24 2.65 8.35
N GLU A 4 -18.01 2.60 8.79
CA GLU A 4 -17.61 3.06 10.12
C GLU A 4 -16.47 4.07 9.99
N TYR A 5 -16.53 5.12 10.80
CA TYR A 5 -15.46 6.10 10.95
C TYR A 5 -14.80 5.90 12.31
N HIS A 6 -13.48 5.86 12.31
CA HIS A 6 -12.66 5.73 13.51
C HIS A 6 -11.69 6.89 13.60
N ARG A 7 -11.49 7.42 14.80
CA ARG A 7 -10.49 8.43 15.12
C ARG A 7 -9.94 8.14 16.50
N TRP A 8 -8.61 8.14 16.61
CA TRP A 8 -7.92 7.99 17.89
C TRP A 8 -6.56 8.66 17.87
N TRP A 9 -6.04 8.94 19.07
CA TRP A 9 -4.70 9.47 19.24
C TRP A 9 -3.67 8.36 19.02
N SER A 10 -2.77 8.54 18.04
CA SER A 10 -1.61 7.68 17.84
C SER A 10 -0.44 8.18 18.67
N LYS A 11 0.10 7.30 19.53
CA LYS A 11 1.30 7.60 20.33
C LYS A 11 2.54 7.74 19.45
N ASP A 12 2.67 6.90 18.43
CA ASP A 12 3.80 6.91 17.52
C ASP A 12 3.87 8.19 16.69
N LEU A 13 2.72 8.68 16.26
CA LEU A 13 2.60 9.86 15.43
C LEU A 13 2.39 11.15 16.23
N ASN A 14 2.08 11.05 17.52
CA ASN A 14 1.75 12.17 18.41
C ASN A 14 0.68 13.09 17.80
N ARG A 15 -0.38 12.49 17.27
CA ARG A 15 -1.54 13.17 16.67
C ARG A 15 -2.73 12.24 16.57
N ASP A 16 -3.92 12.82 16.33
CA ASP A 16 -5.08 12.05 15.94
C ASP A 16 -4.89 11.48 14.54
N MET A 17 -5.24 10.22 14.39
CA MET A 17 -5.31 9.51 13.11
C MET A 17 -6.73 9.05 12.84
N GLU A 18 -7.08 8.97 11.57
CA GLU A 18 -8.42 8.69 11.10
C GLU A 18 -8.42 7.46 10.17
N LEU A 19 -9.54 6.75 10.13
CA LEU A 19 -9.72 5.57 9.30
C LEU A 19 -11.19 5.37 8.95
N LEU A 20 -11.47 4.94 7.73
CA LEU A 20 -12.77 4.42 7.34
C LEU A 20 -12.71 2.90 7.18
N CYS A 21 -13.71 2.22 7.76
CA CYS A 21 -13.91 0.79 7.56
C CYS A 21 -15.20 0.56 6.77
N PHE A 22 -15.14 -0.27 5.72
CA PHE A 22 -16.28 -0.65 4.90
C PHE A 22 -16.44 -2.16 4.90
N GLY A 23 -17.67 -2.63 5.17
CA GLY A 23 -17.99 -4.07 5.23
C GLY A 23 -17.91 -4.64 6.63
N HIS A 24 -18.20 -5.94 6.75
CA HIS A 24 -18.39 -6.60 8.03
C HIS A 24 -17.65 -7.95 8.15
N ALA A 25 -17.15 -8.49 7.05
CA ALA A 25 -16.49 -9.80 7.00
C ALA A 25 -15.62 -9.96 5.75
N GLY A 26 -14.99 -11.10 5.59
CA GLY A 26 -14.20 -11.49 4.41
C GLY A 26 -12.72 -11.17 4.54
N THR A 27 -12.04 -11.13 3.41
CA THR A 27 -10.62 -10.75 3.36
C THR A 27 -10.44 -9.31 3.81
N LYS A 28 -9.58 -9.09 4.80
CA LYS A 28 -9.20 -7.73 5.22
C LYS A 28 -8.34 -7.08 4.13
N VAL A 29 -8.68 -5.86 3.76
CA VAL A 29 -7.93 -5.07 2.78
C VAL A 29 -7.44 -3.79 3.45
N LEU A 30 -6.14 -3.70 3.69
CA LEU A 30 -5.48 -2.50 4.19
C LEU A 30 -5.19 -1.58 3.00
N VAL A 31 -5.86 -0.44 2.95
CA VAL A 31 -5.84 0.49 1.82
C VAL A 31 -5.02 1.71 2.17
N PHE A 32 -3.90 1.90 1.48
CA PHE A 32 -3.07 3.10 1.57
C PHE A 32 -3.50 4.13 0.51
N PRO A 33 -3.67 5.41 0.89
CA PRO A 33 -4.06 6.46 -0.04
C PRO A 33 -2.94 6.81 -1.02
N THR A 34 -3.26 7.54 -2.08
CA THR A 34 -2.27 8.07 -3.03
C THR A 34 -1.43 9.20 -2.39
N SER A 35 -0.58 9.85 -3.16
CA SER A 35 0.30 10.94 -2.71
C SER A 35 -0.45 12.01 -1.92
N GLN A 36 -0.11 12.17 -0.64
CA GLN A 36 -0.74 13.12 0.28
C GLN A 36 -2.27 12.95 0.41
N GLY A 37 -2.79 11.79 -0.03
CA GLY A 37 -4.18 11.43 0.09
C GLY A 37 -4.60 11.18 1.53
N ARG A 38 -5.91 11.10 1.75
CA ARG A 38 -6.52 10.91 3.06
C ARG A 38 -7.35 9.62 3.08
N PHE A 39 -7.71 9.21 4.27
CA PHE A 39 -8.51 8.00 4.55
C PHE A 39 -9.84 7.90 3.78
N PHE A 40 -10.39 9.01 3.30
CA PHE A 40 -11.66 9.05 2.55
C PHE A 40 -11.49 9.01 1.03
N GLU A 41 -10.25 9.03 0.52
CA GLU A 41 -9.95 9.14 -0.91
C GLU A 41 -10.55 8.01 -1.76
N TYR A 42 -10.51 6.76 -1.26
CA TYR A 42 -11.11 5.60 -1.93
C TYR A 42 -12.63 5.72 -2.07
N GLU A 43 -13.30 6.30 -1.06
CA GLU A 43 -14.73 6.59 -1.11
C GLU A 43 -15.04 7.70 -2.12
N ASP A 44 -14.35 8.83 -2.02
CA ASP A 44 -14.58 10.02 -2.85
C ASP A 44 -14.33 9.76 -4.35
N ASN A 45 -13.35 8.93 -4.68
CA ASN A 45 -13.06 8.54 -6.07
C ASN A 45 -13.91 7.35 -6.55
N GLY A 46 -14.89 6.89 -5.77
CA GLY A 46 -15.83 5.84 -6.14
C GLY A 46 -15.23 4.43 -6.16
N MET A 47 -14.03 4.21 -5.58
CA MET A 47 -13.44 2.87 -5.50
C MET A 47 -14.25 1.96 -4.57
N VAL A 48 -14.72 2.48 -3.43
CA VAL A 48 -15.60 1.74 -2.51
C VAL A 48 -16.89 1.31 -3.23
N GLY A 49 -17.51 2.23 -3.99
CA GLY A 49 -18.69 1.92 -4.80
C GLY A 49 -18.43 0.88 -5.88
N ASN A 50 -17.26 0.89 -6.50
CA ASN A 50 -16.84 -0.09 -7.49
C ASN A 50 -16.69 -1.52 -6.92
N LEU A 51 -16.46 -1.65 -5.61
CA LEU A 51 -16.31 -2.92 -4.89
C LEU A 51 -17.53 -3.26 -4.03
N ALA A 52 -18.63 -2.50 -4.12
CA ALA A 52 -19.76 -2.55 -3.20
C ALA A 52 -20.37 -3.95 -3.08
N ASP A 53 -20.55 -4.66 -4.19
CA ASP A 53 -21.11 -6.02 -4.22
C ASP A 53 -20.25 -7.03 -3.43
N ARG A 54 -18.94 -6.91 -3.48
CA ARG A 54 -18.01 -7.77 -2.73
C ARG A 54 -17.93 -7.39 -1.25
N ILE A 55 -18.08 -6.12 -0.94
CA ILE A 55 -18.13 -5.63 0.44
C ILE A 55 -19.45 -6.03 1.09
N ASP A 56 -20.56 -5.84 0.40
CA ASP A 56 -21.91 -6.16 0.91
C ASP A 56 -22.12 -7.68 1.10
N SER A 57 -21.54 -8.48 0.19
CA SER A 57 -21.56 -9.94 0.31
C SER A 57 -20.62 -10.51 1.39
N GLY A 58 -19.79 -9.66 2.03
CA GLY A 58 -18.83 -10.10 3.03
C GLY A 58 -17.61 -10.84 2.45
N GLN A 59 -17.28 -10.62 1.18
CA GLN A 59 -16.05 -11.14 0.58
C GLN A 59 -14.84 -10.28 0.92
N LEU A 60 -15.02 -8.95 1.01
CA LEU A 60 -13.99 -7.98 1.34
C LEU A 60 -14.43 -7.09 2.49
N GLN A 61 -13.47 -6.74 3.35
CA GLN A 61 -13.62 -5.68 4.34
C GLN A 61 -12.47 -4.68 4.19
N LEU A 62 -12.77 -3.45 3.79
CA LEU A 62 -11.78 -2.42 3.53
C LEU A 62 -11.46 -1.62 4.78
N TYR A 63 -10.19 -1.30 4.98
CA TYR A 63 -9.67 -0.42 6.03
C TYR A 63 -8.83 0.67 5.35
N CYS A 64 -9.47 1.82 5.09
CA CYS A 64 -8.84 2.95 4.40
C CYS A 64 -8.17 3.84 5.43
N VAL A 65 -6.85 3.78 5.51
CA VAL A 65 -6.05 4.51 6.50
C VAL A 65 -5.72 5.92 6.02
N ASP A 66 -5.51 6.81 7.00
CA ASP A 66 -4.95 8.15 6.74
C ASP A 66 -3.44 8.06 6.48
N SER A 67 -2.85 9.12 5.92
CA SER A 67 -1.41 9.20 5.68
C SER A 67 -0.75 10.33 6.46
N VAL A 68 0.58 10.28 6.53
CA VAL A 68 1.43 11.36 7.01
C VAL A 68 2.46 11.77 5.95
N ASP A 69 2.15 11.54 4.69
CA ASP A 69 3.06 11.77 3.56
C ASP A 69 3.57 13.21 3.52
N GLY A 70 2.67 14.18 3.79
CA GLY A 70 3.02 15.60 3.86
C GLY A 70 3.98 15.95 5.01
N GLU A 71 4.04 15.11 6.06
CA GLU A 71 4.96 15.26 7.19
C GLU A 71 6.24 14.42 7.00
N SER A 72 6.20 13.42 6.12
CA SER A 72 7.30 12.50 5.82
C SER A 72 7.91 12.78 4.44
N TRP A 73 7.73 11.90 3.48
CA TRP A 73 8.37 11.95 2.15
C TRP A 73 8.20 13.28 1.41
N TYR A 74 7.03 13.90 1.50
CA TYR A 74 6.71 15.17 0.84
C TYR A 74 7.15 16.42 1.63
N ASN A 75 7.65 16.28 2.85
CA ASN A 75 8.15 17.40 3.64
C ASN A 75 9.52 17.88 3.15
N LYS A 76 9.55 18.59 2.03
CA LYS A 76 10.79 19.08 1.43
C LYS A 76 11.53 20.11 2.30
N HIS A 77 10.91 20.66 3.36
CA HIS A 77 11.56 21.55 4.32
C HIS A 77 12.35 20.80 5.40
N ALA A 78 12.03 19.52 5.64
CA ALA A 78 12.76 18.70 6.59
C ALA A 78 13.93 17.99 5.92
N HIS A 79 15.02 17.79 6.68
CA HIS A 79 16.13 16.95 6.25
C HIS A 79 15.63 15.52 5.94
N PRO A 80 16.14 14.81 4.92
CA PRO A 80 15.72 13.47 4.55
C PRO A 80 15.69 12.46 5.71
N TYR A 81 16.63 12.55 6.66
CA TYR A 81 16.62 11.76 7.88
C TYR A 81 15.26 11.84 8.61
N TRP A 82 14.74 13.05 8.83
CA TRP A 82 13.49 13.24 9.54
C TRP A 82 12.28 12.78 8.73
N ARG A 83 12.34 12.88 7.39
CA ARG A 83 11.29 12.34 6.50
C ARG A 83 11.17 10.83 6.66
N VAL A 84 12.31 10.11 6.67
CA VAL A 84 12.36 8.66 6.87
C VAL A 84 11.90 8.29 8.29
N GLN A 85 12.37 9.00 9.32
CA GLN A 85 11.94 8.74 10.70
C GLN A 85 10.41 8.90 10.86
N ARG A 86 9.82 9.92 10.22
CA ARG A 86 8.37 10.13 10.24
C ARG A 86 7.62 9.02 9.53
N HIS A 87 8.14 8.52 8.42
CA HIS A 87 7.60 7.36 7.74
C HIS A 87 7.66 6.10 8.62
N MET A 88 8.76 5.86 9.32
CA MET A 88 8.90 4.73 10.24
C MET A 88 7.94 4.84 11.45
N GLN A 89 7.64 6.04 11.92
CA GLN A 89 6.58 6.26 12.92
C GLN A 89 5.20 5.88 12.36
N TYR A 90 4.92 6.21 11.10
CA TYR A 90 3.70 5.81 10.42
C TYR A 90 3.59 4.29 10.29
N GLU A 91 4.67 3.62 9.93
CA GLU A 91 4.69 2.15 9.87
C GLU A 91 4.36 1.52 11.24
N ARG A 92 4.94 2.03 12.33
CA ARG A 92 4.60 1.56 13.69
C ARG A 92 3.11 1.78 14.01
N TYR A 93 2.57 2.95 13.68
CA TYR A 93 1.13 3.20 13.81
C TYR A 93 0.28 2.16 13.05
N ILE A 94 0.67 1.79 11.83
CA ILE A 94 -0.05 0.75 11.08
C ILE A 94 0.04 -0.60 11.83
N VAL A 95 1.22 -0.99 12.29
CA VAL A 95 1.44 -2.27 12.96
C VAL A 95 0.74 -2.31 14.33
N ASP A 96 0.92 -1.31 15.15
CA ASP A 96 0.52 -1.35 16.56
C ASP A 96 -0.97 -0.98 16.74
N ASP A 97 -1.46 0.02 16.00
CA ASP A 97 -2.83 0.52 16.17
C ASP A 97 -3.80 -0.08 15.13
N VAL A 98 -3.45 0.01 13.83
CA VAL A 98 -4.38 -0.34 12.76
C VAL A 98 -4.57 -1.86 12.68
N LEU A 99 -3.50 -2.65 12.69
CA LEU A 99 -3.64 -4.11 12.66
C LEU A 99 -4.37 -4.64 13.90
N ALA A 100 -4.16 -4.04 15.07
CA ALA A 100 -4.88 -4.39 16.29
C ALA A 100 -6.40 -4.12 16.15
N LEU A 101 -6.79 -2.97 15.58
CA LEU A 101 -8.18 -2.67 15.27
C LEU A 101 -8.76 -3.67 14.26
N MET A 102 -8.03 -3.94 13.19
CA MET A 102 -8.43 -4.89 12.15
C MET A 102 -8.66 -6.29 12.73
N TRP A 103 -7.76 -6.76 13.58
CA TRP A 103 -7.87 -8.07 14.26
C TRP A 103 -9.07 -8.12 15.20
N LYS A 104 -9.30 -7.07 15.97
CA LYS A 104 -10.46 -6.98 16.87
C LYS A 104 -11.80 -7.05 16.11
N LYS A 105 -11.86 -6.50 14.90
CA LYS A 105 -13.08 -6.45 14.08
C LYS A 105 -13.28 -7.72 13.25
N ASN A 106 -12.20 -8.31 12.76
CA ASN A 106 -12.25 -9.45 11.86
C ASN A 106 -10.99 -10.33 12.08
N GLN A 107 -11.21 -11.53 12.60
CA GLN A 107 -10.13 -12.46 12.96
C GLN A 107 -9.70 -13.37 11.79
N THR A 108 -10.14 -13.12 10.55
CA THR A 108 -9.61 -13.85 9.40
C THR A 108 -8.10 -13.63 9.30
N PRO A 109 -7.30 -14.67 8.99
CA PRO A 109 -5.88 -14.50 8.76
C PRO A 109 -5.57 -13.82 7.42
N ARG A 110 -6.54 -13.72 6.50
CA ARG A 110 -6.35 -13.14 5.18
C ARG A 110 -6.29 -11.62 5.28
N LEU A 111 -5.15 -11.05 4.85
CA LEU A 111 -4.93 -9.61 4.74
C LEU A 111 -4.23 -9.29 3.44
N ILE A 112 -4.81 -8.39 2.66
CA ILE A 112 -4.22 -7.81 1.45
C ILE A 112 -3.84 -6.36 1.75
N ALA A 113 -2.57 -5.99 1.52
CA ALA A 113 -2.14 -4.61 1.47
C ALA A 113 -2.31 -4.08 0.04
N THR A 114 -2.95 -2.91 -0.12
CA THR A 114 -3.23 -2.34 -1.45
C THR A 114 -3.13 -0.83 -1.47
N GLY A 115 -2.92 -0.28 -2.65
CA GLY A 115 -2.96 1.15 -2.92
C GLY A 115 -2.67 1.47 -4.38
N CYS A 116 -2.92 2.73 -4.74
CA CYS A 116 -2.64 3.26 -6.06
C CYS A 116 -1.48 4.26 -5.97
N SER A 117 -0.65 4.36 -7.02
CA SER A 117 0.43 5.35 -7.08
C SER A 117 1.39 5.26 -5.89
N PHE A 118 1.49 6.30 -5.09
CA PHE A 118 2.28 6.32 -3.85
C PHE A 118 1.76 5.33 -2.81
N GLY A 119 0.43 5.13 -2.74
CA GLY A 119 -0.17 4.11 -1.88
C GLY A 119 0.25 2.68 -2.26
N ALA A 120 0.56 2.44 -3.54
CA ALA A 120 1.13 1.18 -4.01
C ALA A 120 2.55 0.95 -3.46
N TYR A 121 3.38 2.00 -3.38
CA TYR A 121 4.66 1.94 -2.67
C TYR A 121 4.43 1.58 -1.20
N GLN A 122 3.53 2.28 -0.50
CA GLN A 122 3.22 2.02 0.90
C GLN A 122 2.79 0.57 1.13
N ALA A 123 1.89 0.06 0.28
CA ALA A 123 1.41 -1.32 0.35
C ALA A 123 2.52 -2.35 0.13
N ALA A 124 3.37 -2.13 -0.88
CA ALA A 124 4.50 -3.01 -1.18
C ALA A 124 5.55 -2.96 -0.06
N ASN A 125 5.93 -1.75 0.39
CA ASN A 125 6.90 -1.58 1.48
C ASN A 125 6.41 -2.26 2.76
N PHE A 126 5.17 -2.01 3.16
CA PHE A 126 4.55 -2.66 4.31
C PHE A 126 4.54 -4.18 4.17
N GLY A 127 4.02 -4.71 3.05
CA GLY A 127 3.88 -6.15 2.87
C GLY A 127 5.21 -6.91 2.82
N PHE A 128 6.23 -6.35 2.20
CA PHE A 128 7.56 -6.98 2.16
C PHE A 128 8.36 -6.81 3.47
N ARG A 129 8.07 -5.79 4.26
CA ARG A 129 8.68 -5.62 5.60
C ARG A 129 7.99 -6.45 6.67
N HIS A 130 6.71 -6.73 6.51
CA HIS A 130 5.88 -7.52 7.43
C HIS A 130 5.25 -8.74 6.72
N PRO A 131 6.06 -9.65 6.15
CA PRO A 131 5.55 -10.75 5.33
C PRO A 131 4.57 -11.66 6.09
N ASP A 132 4.76 -11.83 7.39
CA ASP A 132 3.88 -12.66 8.22
C ASP A 132 2.52 -12.02 8.50
N ALA A 133 2.38 -10.71 8.27
CA ALA A 133 1.12 -9.99 8.49
C ALA A 133 0.19 -10.04 7.27
N VAL A 134 0.70 -10.31 6.07
CA VAL A 134 -0.06 -10.21 4.83
C VAL A 134 -0.11 -11.54 4.07
N THR A 135 -1.22 -11.78 3.40
CA THR A 135 -1.38 -12.89 2.44
C THR A 135 -1.39 -12.40 0.99
N GLY A 136 -1.49 -11.09 0.79
CA GLY A 136 -1.47 -10.49 -0.53
C GLY A 136 -0.95 -9.05 -0.55
N ILE A 137 -0.32 -8.68 -1.66
CA ILE A 137 0.05 -7.31 -2.02
C ILE A 137 -0.54 -7.06 -3.39
N VAL A 138 -1.44 -6.07 -3.52
CA VAL A 138 -2.05 -5.69 -4.80
C VAL A 138 -1.79 -4.21 -5.02
N THR A 139 -1.04 -3.87 -6.06
CA THR A 139 -0.62 -2.50 -6.35
C THR A 139 -1.11 -2.05 -7.72
N MET A 140 -1.47 -0.77 -7.83
CA MET A 140 -1.93 -0.15 -9.07
C MET A 140 -1.11 1.11 -9.38
N GLY A 141 -0.35 1.10 -10.49
CA GLY A 141 0.50 2.21 -10.90
C GLY A 141 1.57 2.60 -9.88
N GLY A 142 2.30 1.63 -9.34
CA GLY A 142 3.17 1.82 -8.18
C GLY A 142 4.41 2.71 -8.43
N ALA A 143 4.66 3.65 -7.51
CA ALA A 143 5.85 4.50 -7.48
C ALA A 143 6.86 3.96 -6.46
N PHE A 144 7.51 2.82 -6.76
CA PHE A 144 8.25 2.01 -5.78
C PHE A 144 9.60 2.55 -5.32
N ASP A 145 10.26 3.45 -6.07
CA ASP A 145 11.58 3.97 -5.73
C ASP A 145 11.49 5.35 -5.07
N MET A 146 11.97 5.44 -3.83
CA MET A 146 11.90 6.67 -3.01
C MET A 146 13.15 7.54 -3.10
N LYS A 147 14.11 7.24 -3.97
CA LYS A 147 15.36 8.00 -4.10
C LYS A 147 15.14 9.47 -4.46
N ASP A 148 14.10 9.76 -5.25
CA ASP A 148 13.72 11.13 -5.62
C ASP A 148 13.22 11.97 -4.42
N PHE A 149 12.93 11.32 -3.28
CA PHE A 149 12.45 11.98 -2.08
C PHE A 149 13.53 12.31 -1.05
N VAL A 150 14.77 11.91 -1.28
CA VAL A 150 15.84 12.03 -0.26
C VAL A 150 17.03 12.86 -0.71
N ASP A 151 16.95 13.53 -1.87
CA ASP A 151 17.91 14.52 -2.36
C ASP A 151 19.37 13.98 -2.34
N GLY A 152 19.55 12.69 -2.69
CA GLY A 152 20.84 12.00 -2.68
C GLY A 152 21.32 11.52 -1.30
N TRP A 153 20.59 11.83 -0.22
CA TRP A 153 20.89 11.29 1.10
C TRP A 153 20.57 9.79 1.18
N TYR A 154 21.39 9.04 1.95
CA TYR A 154 21.23 7.60 2.08
C TYR A 154 21.57 7.13 3.50
N SER A 155 20.81 6.20 4.03
CA SER A 155 21.05 5.56 5.34
C SER A 155 20.49 4.15 5.35
N GLU A 156 20.78 3.40 6.40
CA GLU A 156 20.22 2.07 6.62
C GLU A 156 18.68 2.13 6.76
N ASP A 157 18.16 3.10 7.49
CA ASP A 157 16.71 3.31 7.61
C ASP A 157 16.05 3.59 6.26
N PHE A 158 16.68 4.41 5.40
CA PHE A 158 16.20 4.63 4.04
C PHE A 158 16.26 3.35 3.21
N TYR A 159 17.39 2.63 3.25
CA TYR A 159 17.58 1.37 2.54
C TYR A 159 16.42 0.40 2.81
N PHE A 160 16.07 0.17 4.09
CA PHE A 160 14.97 -0.71 4.46
C PHE A 160 13.57 -0.16 4.22
N ASN A 161 13.45 1.09 3.77
CA ASN A 161 12.20 1.72 3.35
C ASN A 161 12.14 2.00 1.83
N ASN A 162 13.12 1.49 1.08
CA ASN A 162 13.13 1.54 -0.39
C ASN A 162 13.10 0.11 -0.96
N PRO A 163 11.90 -0.46 -1.27
CA PRO A 163 11.76 -1.85 -1.72
C PRO A 163 12.71 -2.27 -2.84
N PRO A 164 13.01 -1.45 -3.87
CA PRO A 164 13.97 -1.81 -4.90
C PRO A 164 15.38 -2.11 -4.37
N ASP A 165 15.79 -1.46 -3.28
CA ASP A 165 17.14 -1.63 -2.73
C ASP A 165 17.23 -2.91 -1.87
N TYR A 166 16.39 -3.07 -0.84
CA TYR A 166 16.52 -4.20 0.07
C TYR A 166 16.08 -5.53 -0.56
N LEU A 167 15.13 -5.51 -1.50
CA LEU A 167 14.72 -6.72 -2.20
C LEU A 167 15.78 -7.17 -3.22
N ALA A 168 16.46 -6.22 -3.89
CA ALA A 168 17.56 -6.54 -4.79
C ALA A 168 18.73 -7.25 -4.08
N ASN A 169 18.90 -7.02 -2.77
CA ASN A 169 19.94 -7.63 -1.96
C ASN A 169 19.43 -8.76 -1.03
N CYS A 170 18.15 -9.11 -1.14
CA CYS A 170 17.55 -10.15 -0.30
C CYS A 170 18.25 -11.50 -0.48
N THR A 171 18.64 -12.14 0.64
CA THR A 171 19.26 -13.45 0.68
C THR A 171 18.28 -14.59 0.97
N ASP A 172 17.06 -14.24 1.42
CA ASP A 172 15.99 -15.17 1.77
C ASP A 172 14.68 -14.80 1.04
N PRO A 173 14.60 -15.00 -0.28
CA PRO A 173 13.44 -14.59 -1.06
C PRO A 173 12.21 -15.48 -0.84
N TRP A 174 12.38 -16.75 -0.45
CA TRP A 174 11.28 -17.71 -0.25
C TRP A 174 10.34 -17.31 0.87
N LYS A 175 10.75 -16.48 1.83
CA LYS A 175 9.88 -15.96 2.88
C LYS A 175 8.75 -15.10 2.34
N TYR A 176 8.84 -14.62 1.10
CA TYR A 176 7.80 -13.83 0.44
C TYR A 176 6.86 -14.66 -0.44
N ASN A 177 7.20 -15.93 -0.75
CA ASN A 177 6.51 -16.71 -1.77
C ASN A 177 5.14 -17.25 -1.34
N HIS A 178 4.74 -17.06 -0.09
CA HIS A 178 3.38 -17.30 0.38
C HIS A 178 2.44 -16.09 0.13
N ILE A 179 3.01 -14.92 -0.20
CA ILE A 179 2.26 -13.69 -0.48
C ILE A 179 1.89 -13.67 -1.97
N ARG A 180 0.61 -13.56 -2.28
CA ARG A 180 0.18 -13.27 -3.66
C ARG A 180 0.52 -11.83 -3.98
N THR A 181 1.54 -11.58 -4.79
CA THR A 181 1.98 -10.23 -5.18
C THR A 181 1.54 -9.91 -6.59
N VAL A 182 0.67 -8.90 -6.73
CA VAL A 182 0.18 -8.38 -8.01
C VAL A 182 0.62 -6.94 -8.20
N LEU A 183 1.29 -6.70 -9.32
CA LEU A 183 1.67 -5.37 -9.80
C LEU A 183 0.82 -5.08 -11.05
N ALA A 184 -0.13 -4.16 -10.97
CA ALA A 184 -0.95 -3.73 -12.09
C ALA A 184 -0.58 -2.30 -12.51
N THR A 185 -0.50 -2.05 -13.80
CA THR A 185 -0.18 -0.72 -14.34
C THR A 185 -0.78 -0.57 -15.74
N GLY A 186 -0.85 0.64 -16.25
CA GLY A 186 -1.27 0.92 -17.61
C GLY A 186 -0.09 1.07 -18.57
N GLU A 187 -0.31 0.84 -19.86
CA GLU A 187 0.72 1.03 -20.90
C GLU A 187 1.16 2.50 -21.04
N TRP A 188 0.28 3.45 -20.67
CA TRP A 188 0.55 4.89 -20.68
C TRP A 188 0.66 5.46 -19.25
N ASP A 189 0.78 4.61 -18.26
CA ASP A 189 0.99 5.00 -16.89
C ASP A 189 2.39 5.59 -16.72
N MET A 190 2.49 6.79 -16.14
CA MET A 190 3.78 7.44 -15.86
C MET A 190 4.69 6.63 -14.95
N CYS A 191 4.16 5.66 -14.22
CA CYS A 191 4.90 4.73 -13.38
C CYS A 191 5.19 3.37 -14.06
N TRP A 192 4.86 3.21 -15.36
CA TRP A 192 5.05 1.96 -16.09
C TRP A 192 6.48 1.40 -15.94
N GLU A 193 7.49 2.19 -16.27
CA GLU A 193 8.89 1.77 -16.18
C GLU A 193 9.32 1.41 -14.76
N LYS A 194 8.76 2.09 -13.74
CA LYS A 194 9.01 1.79 -12.33
C LYS A 194 8.42 0.43 -11.93
N ASN A 195 7.24 0.09 -12.44
CA ASN A 195 6.60 -1.22 -12.23
C ASN A 195 7.38 -2.34 -12.90
N GLU A 196 7.82 -2.16 -14.15
CA GLU A 196 8.62 -3.14 -14.88
C GLU A 196 9.98 -3.39 -14.21
N ARG A 197 10.65 -2.32 -13.79
CA ARG A 197 11.92 -2.40 -13.04
C ARG A 197 11.72 -3.17 -11.73
N PHE A 198 10.67 -2.87 -10.99
CA PHE A 198 10.39 -3.54 -9.73
C PHE A 198 10.07 -5.02 -9.93
N ALA A 199 9.24 -5.37 -10.91
CA ALA A 199 8.96 -6.76 -11.30
C ALA A 199 10.24 -7.50 -11.71
N THR A 200 11.16 -6.83 -12.41
CA THR A 200 12.45 -7.41 -12.79
C THR A 200 13.31 -7.73 -11.56
N ILE A 201 13.32 -6.87 -10.54
CA ILE A 201 14.01 -7.15 -9.25
C ILE A 201 13.40 -8.39 -8.60
N LEU A 202 12.08 -8.46 -8.47
CA LEU A 202 11.40 -9.61 -7.86
C LEU A 202 11.69 -10.91 -8.62
N ARG A 203 11.63 -10.86 -9.96
CA ARG A 203 11.96 -12.00 -10.83
C ARG A 203 13.40 -12.50 -10.62
N ASN A 204 14.37 -11.58 -10.61
CA ASN A 204 15.79 -11.91 -10.44
C ASN A 204 16.09 -12.51 -9.06
N LYS A 205 15.24 -12.26 -8.08
CA LYS A 205 15.33 -12.83 -6.73
C LYS A 205 14.51 -14.10 -6.53
N GLY A 206 13.72 -14.51 -7.51
CA GLY A 206 12.83 -15.65 -7.36
C GLY A 206 11.63 -15.40 -6.45
N ILE A 207 11.28 -14.14 -6.21
CA ILE A 207 10.07 -13.74 -5.49
C ILE A 207 8.87 -13.85 -6.43
N ARG A 208 7.90 -14.68 -6.06
CA ARG A 208 6.69 -14.88 -6.86
C ARG A 208 5.88 -13.59 -6.98
N HIS A 209 5.54 -13.22 -8.20
CA HIS A 209 4.71 -12.05 -8.49
C HIS A 209 4.06 -12.16 -9.87
N GLU A 210 3.04 -11.37 -10.07
CA GLU A 210 2.34 -11.21 -11.33
C GLU A 210 2.44 -9.73 -11.74
N LEU A 211 2.86 -9.47 -12.99
CA LEU A 211 2.84 -8.12 -13.55
C LEU A 211 1.78 -8.07 -14.66
N TYR A 212 0.79 -7.20 -14.49
CA TYR A 212 -0.26 -6.96 -15.46
C TYR A 212 -0.15 -5.55 -16.03
N VAL A 213 0.03 -5.49 -17.35
CA VAL A 213 0.05 -4.23 -18.10
C VAL A 213 -1.25 -4.13 -18.87
N TRP A 214 -2.07 -3.17 -18.50
CA TRP A 214 -3.33 -2.93 -19.17
C TRP A 214 -3.11 -2.10 -20.45
N GLY A 215 -3.70 -2.55 -21.56
CA GLY A 215 -3.69 -1.88 -22.85
C GLY A 215 -4.70 -0.73 -22.91
N ASP A 216 -5.15 -0.44 -24.14
CA ASP A 216 -6.18 0.57 -24.45
C ASP A 216 -5.85 1.98 -23.95
N ARG A 217 -4.57 2.36 -23.96
CA ARG A 217 -4.07 3.66 -23.52
C ARG A 217 -4.35 3.92 -22.04
N SER A 218 -4.39 2.88 -21.22
CA SER A 218 -4.60 3.01 -19.80
C SER A 218 -3.50 3.86 -19.15
N PHE A 219 -3.90 4.88 -18.39
CA PHE A 219 -3.01 5.85 -17.79
C PHE A 219 -3.16 5.89 -16.27
N HIS A 220 -2.37 6.74 -15.61
CA HIS A 220 -2.21 6.83 -14.16
C HIS A 220 -3.38 7.56 -13.48
N ASP A 221 -4.56 6.91 -13.37
CA ASP A 221 -5.74 7.55 -12.78
C ASP A 221 -6.82 6.53 -12.38
N TRP A 222 -7.77 6.97 -11.56
CA TRP A 222 -8.88 6.21 -10.98
C TRP A 222 -9.77 5.45 -11.97
N PRO A 223 -10.09 5.95 -13.18
CA PRO A 223 -10.86 5.18 -14.16
C PRO A 223 -10.23 3.83 -14.52
N TRP A 224 -8.91 3.73 -14.43
CA TRP A 224 -8.15 2.50 -14.69
C TRP A 224 -7.88 1.70 -13.43
N TRP A 225 -7.59 2.35 -12.31
CA TRP A 225 -7.36 1.66 -11.04
C TRP A 225 -8.60 0.95 -10.51
N LYS A 226 -9.81 1.49 -10.73
CA LYS A 226 -11.05 0.83 -10.31
C LYS A 226 -11.25 -0.56 -10.90
N PRO A 227 -11.22 -0.77 -12.23
CA PRO A 227 -11.33 -2.12 -12.79
C PRO A 227 -10.15 -3.02 -12.41
N MET A 228 -8.92 -2.49 -12.25
CA MET A 228 -7.78 -3.26 -11.73
C MET A 228 -8.05 -3.76 -10.31
N ALA A 229 -8.51 -2.89 -9.41
CA ALA A 229 -8.87 -3.27 -8.05
C ALA A 229 -9.97 -4.35 -8.04
N ARG A 230 -10.98 -4.19 -8.89
CA ARG A 230 -12.05 -5.18 -9.01
C ARG A 230 -11.55 -6.54 -9.51
N MET A 231 -10.55 -6.56 -10.38
CA MET A 231 -9.99 -7.79 -10.92
C MET A 231 -9.08 -8.50 -9.91
N TYR A 232 -8.26 -7.77 -9.16
CA TYR A 232 -7.16 -8.37 -8.38
C TYR A 232 -7.38 -8.43 -6.87
N LEU A 233 -8.31 -7.66 -6.31
CA LEU A 233 -8.69 -7.78 -4.89
C LEU A 233 -9.71 -8.92 -4.73
N GLU A 234 -9.23 -10.12 -4.39
CA GLU A 234 -10.07 -11.33 -4.22
C GLU A 234 -9.61 -12.18 -3.01
#